data_c9427c6ff87d7fb615f2487d2d63306e
#
_entry.id   c9427c6ff87d7fb615f2487d2d63306e
#
_cell.length_a   1.000
_cell.length_b   1.000
_cell.length_c   1.000
_cell.angle_alpha   90.00
_cell.angle_beta   90.00
_cell.angle_gamma   90.00
#
_symmetry.space_group_name_H-M   'P 1'
#
loop_
_entity.id
_entity.type
_entity.pdbx_description
1 polymer ?
#
loop_
_entity_poly.entity_id
_entity_poly.type
_entity_poly.pdbx_seq_one_letter_code
_entity_poly.pdbx_strand_id
1 'polypeptide(L)' 'MKKVLVLEDESSIRSFVVINLKRSGYEPIEAETGEQALEQLKQNPDIKVALLD' A
#
# COMPACT_ATOMS: atom_id res chain seq x y z
N MET A 1 -9.58 -5.32 9.14
CA MET A 1 -8.86 -4.05 9.01
C MET A 1 -8.99 -3.54 7.59
N LYS A 2 -8.99 -2.24 7.43
CA LYS A 2 -9.10 -1.62 6.12
C LYS A 2 -7.77 -1.71 5.38
N LYS A 3 -7.79 -2.21 4.17
CA LYS A 3 -6.58 -2.31 3.35
C LYS A 3 -6.32 -1.01 2.61
N VAL A 4 -5.04 -0.60 2.60
CA VAL A 4 -4.60 0.60 1.90
C VAL A 4 -3.42 0.19 1.01
N LEU A 5 -3.54 0.45 -0.28
CA LEU A 5 -2.44 0.20 -1.21
C LEU A 5 -1.44 1.35 -1.10
N VAL A 6 -0.17 1.02 -0.92
CA VAL A 6 0.91 2.01 -0.86
C VAL A 6 1.82 1.78 -2.07
N LEU A 7 1.75 2.69 -3.04
CA LEU A 7 2.61 2.65 -4.22
C LEU A 7 3.69 3.71 -4.07
N GLU A 8 4.91 3.27 -3.81
CA GLU A 8 6.04 4.15 -3.58
C GLU A 8 7.32 3.40 -4.00
N ASP A 9 8.10 4.00 -4.87
CA ASP A 9 9.31 3.35 -5.40
C ASP A 9 10.51 3.45 -4.45
N GLU A 10 10.51 4.40 -3.53
CA GLU A 10 11.60 4.53 -2.58
C GLU A 10 11.29 3.75 -1.30
N SER A 11 12.15 2.76 -0.99
CA SER A 11 11.86 1.83 0.09
C SER A 11 11.78 2.48 1.47
N SER A 12 12.62 3.49 1.73
CA SER A 12 12.61 4.15 3.04
C SER A 12 11.32 4.94 3.26
N ILE A 13 10.84 5.63 2.22
CA ILE A 13 9.57 6.35 2.29
C ILE A 13 8.42 5.37 2.43
N ARG A 14 8.45 4.29 1.64
CA ARG A 14 7.42 3.26 1.71
C ARG A 14 7.33 2.66 3.10
N SER A 15 8.46 2.33 3.70
CA SER A 15 8.51 1.78 5.05
C SER A 15 7.93 2.72 6.08
N PHE A 16 8.24 4.01 5.95
CA PHE A 16 7.71 5.02 6.87
C PHE A 16 6.18 5.07 6.80
N VAL A 17 5.64 5.09 5.59
CA VAL A 17 4.18 5.11 5.37
C VAL A 17 3.54 3.84 5.93
N VAL A 18 4.15 2.69 5.64
CA VAL A 18 3.65 1.38 6.10
C VAL A 18 3.56 1.33 7.63
N ILE A 19 4.63 1.77 8.30
CA ILE A 19 4.66 1.78 9.77
C ILE A 19 3.54 2.64 10.34
N ASN A 20 3.35 3.83 9.75
CA ASN A 20 2.33 4.75 10.24
C ASN A 20 0.92 4.23 9.99
N LEU A 21 0.68 3.57 8.86
CA LEU A 21 -0.60 2.96 8.58
C LEU A 21 -0.93 1.85 9.57
N LYS A 22 0.05 1.01 9.87
CA LYS A 22 -0.13 -0.06 10.85
C LYS A 22 -0.48 0.49 12.23
N ARG A 23 0.20 1.55 12.64
CA ARG A 23 -0.08 2.20 13.92
C ARG A 23 -1.50 2.75 13.98
N SER A 24 -2.03 3.16 12.86
CA SER A 24 -3.39 3.70 12.77
C SER A 24 -4.46 2.63 12.59
N GLY A 25 -4.08 1.35 12.57
CA GLY A 25 -5.03 0.26 12.47
C GLY A 25 -5.41 -0.15 11.06
N TYR A 26 -4.64 0.29 10.07
CA TYR A 26 -4.84 -0.12 8.68
C TYR A 26 -3.95 -1.29 8.33
N GLU A 27 -4.31 -1.97 7.25
CA GLU A 27 -3.47 -3.03 6.68
C GLU A 27 -2.84 -2.52 5.39
N PRO A 28 -1.54 -2.16 5.40
CA PRO A 28 -0.89 -1.66 4.19
C PRO A 28 -0.54 -2.81 3.25
N ILE A 29 -0.81 -2.60 1.96
CA ILE A 29 -0.43 -3.51 0.89
C ILE A 29 0.58 -2.75 0.04
N GLU A 30 1.81 -3.25 -0.04
CA GLU A 30 2.90 -2.52 -0.66
C GLU A 30 3.05 -2.83 -2.14
N ALA A 31 3.42 -1.80 -2.90
CA ALA A 31 3.80 -1.95 -4.29
C ALA A 31 4.93 -0.96 -4.60
N GLU A 32 5.90 -1.40 -5.36
CA GLU A 32 7.06 -0.61 -5.75
C GLU A 32 6.86 0.04 -7.11
N THR A 33 6.05 -0.59 -7.95
CA THR A 33 5.80 -0.15 -9.33
C THR A 33 4.31 -0.20 -9.62
N GLY A 34 3.91 0.46 -10.72
CA GLY A 34 2.52 0.41 -11.18
C GLY A 34 2.06 -1.00 -11.49
N GLU A 35 2.94 -1.84 -12.06
CA GLU A 35 2.61 -3.23 -12.34
C GLU A 35 2.32 -4.01 -11.06
N GLN A 36 3.14 -3.82 -10.05
CA GLN A 36 2.92 -4.46 -8.76
C GLN A 36 1.61 -3.97 -8.13
N ALA A 37 1.33 -2.67 -8.26
CA ALA A 37 0.09 -2.10 -7.74
C ALA A 37 -1.13 -2.75 -8.38
N LEU A 38 -1.12 -2.91 -9.71
CA LEU A 38 -2.22 -3.57 -10.40
C LEU A 38 -2.37 -5.02 -9.95
N GLU A 39 -1.26 -5.72 -9.78
CA GLU A 39 -1.28 -7.10 -9.30
C GLU A 39 -1.89 -7.20 -7.91
N GLN A 40 -1.50 -6.28 -7.02
CA GLN A 40 -2.04 -6.26 -5.66
C GLN A 40 -3.54 -5.96 -5.67
N LEU A 41 -4.00 -5.08 -6.55
CA LEU A 41 -5.42 -4.77 -6.66
C LEU A 41 -6.22 -5.99 -7.14
N LYS A 42 -5.65 -6.80 -8.02
CA LYS A 42 -6.29 -8.04 -8.47
C LYS A 42 -6.39 -9.06 -7.35
N GLN A 43 -5.34 -9.17 -6.54
CA GLN A 43 -5.31 -10.12 -5.43
C GLN A 43 -6.12 -9.65 -4.23
N ASN A 44 -6.31 -8.35 -4.09
CA ASN A 44 -7.00 -7.74 -2.96
C ASN A 44 -8.10 -6.81 -3.46
N PRO A 45 -9.20 -7.36 -3.99
CA PRO A 45 -10.29 -6.53 -4.53
C PRO A 45 -10.99 -5.68 -3.48
N ASP A 46 -10.73 -5.93 -2.22
CA ASP A 46 -11.29 -5.16 -1.12
C ASP A 46 -10.48 -3.91 -0.76
N ILE A 47 -9.40 -3.62 -1.49
CA ILE A 47 -8.68 -2.36 -1.34
C ILE A 47 -9.57 -1.21 -1.81
N LYS A 48 -9.76 -0.20 -0.96
CA LYS A 48 -10.59 0.96 -1.30
C LYS A 48 -9.83 2.27 -1.33
N VAL A 49 -8.61 2.28 -0.82
CA VAL A 49 -7.78 3.49 -0.75
C VAL A 49 -6.39 3.16 -1.27
N ALA A 50 -5.84 4.06 -2.06
CA ALA A 50 -4.47 3.93 -2.55
C ALA A 50 -3.72 5.24 -2.29
N LEU A 51 -2.50 5.12 -1.77
CA LEU A 51 -1.58 6.23 -1.62
C LEU A 51 -0.54 6.10 -2.71
N LEU A 52 -0.49 7.08 -3.60
CA LEU A 52 0.37 7.06 -4.76
C LEU A 52 1.40 8.18 -4.68
N ASP A 53 2.63 7.88 -5.05
CA ASP A 53 3.65 8.91 -5.19
C ASP A 53 4.28 8.86 -6.57
#